data_5c6127f1c3072c0285f539fcb40d49df
#
_entry.id   5c6127f1c3072c0285f539fcb40d49df
#
_cell.length_a   1.000
_cell.length_b   1.000
_cell.length_c   1.000
_cell.angle_alpha   90.00
_cell.angle_beta   90.00
_cell.angle_gamma   90.00
#
_symmetry.space_group_name_H-M   'P 1'
#
loop_
_entity.id
_entity.type
_entity.pdbx_description
1 polymer ?
#
loop_
_entity_poly.entity_id
_entity_poly.type
_entity_poly.pdbx_seq_one_letter_code
_entity_poly.pdbx_strand_id
1 'polypeptide(L)'
;AAKQVKFGNSARQGMLDGVNVLANAVKVTLGPKGRNVVIDKSFGAPTVTKDGVSVAKEIELADKFENMGAQMVKEVASKASDDAGDGTTTATVLAQTIVNEGLKLVAAGMNPMDLKRGIDKAVIAAVAEIAAIAKPCADTKEIAQVGTISANSDAHIGDIIAEAMGKVGKEGVITVEEGQGLENELDIVEGMQFDRGYLSPYFINNQENMSAEQESPLILLIDKKISNIRELLPLLEAVAKAGRPLMIIAEDVEGEALATLVVNNLRGIVKVSACKAPGFGDRRKAMLEDIAILTGGTVISEEVGLDLESATLEHLGTAKRVSMTKEATTLVDGAGEAAAIEARVKQIRAQIEDTSSDYDREKLQERVAKLAGGVAVIKVGATTEIEMKEKKARVEDALHATRAAVEEGVVPGGGVALIRVLQKIADLTGINEDQTAGVGIALRAMEAPLRQIVENAGEEGSVVVDKVKHGEGNFGYNAGTGEYGDMIAMGILDPAKVTRTALQAAASIAGLMITTEAMVADAPSEGGAAGGMPDMGGMGGMGGMGGMM
;
A
#
# COMPACT_ATOMS: atom_id res chain seq x y z
N ALA A 1 9.21 -16.32 -28.86
CA ALA A 1 9.13 -17.48 -27.99
C ALA A 1 7.83 -18.25 -28.23
N ALA A 2 7.90 -19.57 -28.24
CA ALA A 2 6.73 -20.42 -28.40
C ALA A 2 5.82 -20.30 -27.15
N LYS A 3 4.52 -20.44 -27.36
CA LYS A 3 3.52 -20.38 -26.27
C LYS A 3 2.91 -21.76 -26.04
N GLN A 4 2.64 -22.07 -24.82
CA GLN A 4 1.84 -23.23 -24.41
C GLN A 4 0.45 -22.71 -24.03
N VAL A 5 -0.59 -23.38 -24.53
CA VAL A 5 -1.97 -23.00 -24.25
C VAL A 5 -2.70 -24.17 -23.60
N LYS A 6 -3.39 -23.91 -22.49
CA LYS A 6 -4.29 -24.86 -21.85
C LYS A 6 -5.71 -24.35 -21.93
N PHE A 7 -6.67 -25.26 -22.07
CA PHE A 7 -8.09 -24.95 -22.20
C PHE A 7 -8.92 -25.71 -21.17
N GLY A 8 -10.10 -25.18 -20.91
CA GLY A 8 -11.14 -25.85 -20.13
C GLY A 8 -10.67 -26.27 -18.73
N ASN A 9 -10.99 -27.51 -18.38
CA ASN A 9 -10.68 -28.04 -17.04
C ASN A 9 -9.19 -28.12 -16.75
N SER A 10 -8.35 -28.37 -17.76
CA SER A 10 -6.89 -28.39 -17.58
C SER A 10 -6.36 -27.00 -17.16
N ALA A 11 -6.87 -25.92 -17.79
CA ALA A 11 -6.52 -24.56 -17.42
C ALA A 11 -7.03 -24.22 -16.02
N ARG A 12 -8.29 -24.52 -15.74
CA ARG A 12 -8.92 -24.23 -14.44
C ARG A 12 -8.25 -24.98 -13.28
N GLN A 13 -7.88 -26.23 -13.48
CA GLN A 13 -7.21 -27.03 -12.45
C GLN A 13 -5.81 -26.48 -12.11
N GLY A 14 -5.03 -26.12 -13.13
CA GLY A 14 -3.72 -25.48 -12.91
C GLY A 14 -3.84 -24.18 -12.11
N MET A 15 -4.78 -23.33 -12.52
CA MET A 15 -5.06 -22.08 -11.82
C MET A 15 -5.49 -22.31 -10.37
N LEU A 16 -6.41 -23.26 -10.14
CA LEU A 16 -6.91 -23.60 -8.81
C LEU A 16 -5.79 -24.13 -7.90
N ASP A 17 -4.93 -24.97 -8.40
CA ASP A 17 -3.79 -25.50 -7.64
C ASP A 17 -2.88 -24.36 -7.15
N GLY A 18 -2.60 -23.38 -8.03
CA GLY A 18 -1.82 -22.20 -7.68
C GLY A 18 -2.49 -21.31 -6.62
N VAL A 19 -3.79 -21.08 -6.78
CA VAL A 19 -4.59 -20.34 -5.78
C VAL A 19 -4.50 -21.00 -4.42
N ASN A 20 -4.69 -22.32 -4.36
CA ASN A 20 -4.71 -23.05 -3.10
C ASN A 20 -3.32 -23.10 -2.44
N VAL A 21 -2.25 -23.24 -3.20
CA VAL A 21 -0.89 -23.20 -2.64
C VAL A 21 -0.64 -21.87 -1.94
N LEU A 22 -0.91 -20.77 -2.61
CA LEU A 22 -0.69 -19.43 -2.02
C LEU A 22 -1.63 -19.18 -0.85
N ALA A 23 -2.92 -19.36 -1.04
CA ALA A 23 -3.91 -19.08 -0.01
C ALA A 23 -3.74 -19.95 1.24
N ASN A 24 -3.40 -21.23 1.08
CA ASN A 24 -3.15 -22.11 2.22
C ASN A 24 -1.93 -21.68 3.04
N ALA A 25 -0.89 -21.15 2.38
CA ALA A 25 0.27 -20.61 3.08
C ALA A 25 -0.05 -19.30 3.84
N VAL A 26 -0.89 -18.45 3.25
CA VAL A 26 -1.24 -17.14 3.84
C VAL A 26 -2.27 -17.29 4.97
N LYS A 27 -3.30 -18.10 4.80
CA LYS A 27 -4.44 -18.17 5.72
C LYS A 27 -4.10 -18.71 7.12
N VAL A 28 -3.01 -19.45 7.27
CA VAL A 28 -2.57 -19.94 8.57
C VAL A 28 -2.12 -18.82 9.51
N THR A 29 -1.88 -17.63 8.98
CA THR A 29 -1.49 -16.45 9.75
C THR A 29 -2.68 -15.67 10.32
N LEU A 30 -3.90 -15.98 9.89
CA LEU A 30 -5.11 -15.20 10.22
C LEU A 30 -5.55 -15.40 11.67
N GLY A 31 -5.91 -14.29 12.30
CA GLY A 31 -6.52 -14.27 13.63
C GLY A 31 -5.53 -14.27 14.79
N PRO A 32 -6.03 -14.19 16.04
CA PRO A 32 -5.18 -14.07 17.23
C PRO A 32 -4.34 -15.32 17.51
N LYS A 33 -4.75 -16.47 17.02
CA LYS A 33 -4.00 -17.74 17.08
C LYS A 33 -3.44 -18.16 15.72
N GLY A 34 -3.26 -17.21 14.83
CA GLY A 34 -2.53 -17.40 13.59
C GLY A 34 -1.10 -17.88 13.85
N ARG A 35 -0.57 -18.65 12.92
CA ARG A 35 0.74 -19.31 13.06
C ARG A 35 1.79 -18.66 12.20
N ASN A 36 3.04 -18.91 12.55
CA ASN A 36 4.18 -18.45 11.79
C ASN A 36 4.40 -19.25 10.51
N VAL A 37 4.93 -18.56 9.51
CA VAL A 37 5.43 -19.17 8.27
C VAL A 37 6.93 -18.90 8.21
N VAL A 38 7.71 -19.92 7.83
CA VAL A 38 9.16 -19.80 7.68
C VAL A 38 9.47 -19.59 6.21
N ILE A 39 10.23 -18.55 5.92
CA ILE A 39 10.61 -18.16 4.55
C ILE A 39 12.12 -18.31 4.41
N ASP A 40 12.55 -19.09 3.41
CA ASP A 40 13.94 -19.24 3.06
C ASP A 40 14.51 -17.93 2.48
N LYS A 41 15.77 -17.69 2.74
CA LYS A 41 16.50 -16.54 2.17
C LYS A 41 17.76 -17.03 1.48
N SER A 42 18.08 -16.40 0.35
CA SER A 42 19.30 -16.71 -0.43
C SER A 42 20.58 -16.47 0.37
N PHE A 43 20.54 -15.53 1.30
CA PHE A 43 21.65 -15.19 2.19
C PHE A 43 21.15 -15.00 3.62
N GLY A 44 21.76 -15.69 4.56
CA GLY A 44 21.43 -15.57 5.99
C GLY A 44 20.41 -16.60 6.46
N ALA A 45 19.94 -16.41 7.69
CA ALA A 45 18.97 -17.29 8.32
C ALA A 45 17.56 -17.12 7.71
N PRO A 46 16.73 -18.18 7.70
CA PRO A 46 15.33 -18.07 7.32
C PRO A 46 14.58 -17.03 8.14
N THR A 47 13.61 -16.38 7.50
CA THR A 47 12.72 -15.42 8.17
C THR A 47 11.49 -16.15 8.68
N VAL A 48 11.10 -15.85 9.92
CA VAL A 48 9.86 -16.34 10.52
C VAL A 48 8.89 -15.17 10.63
N THR A 49 7.71 -15.30 10.07
CA THR A 49 6.72 -14.21 10.04
C THR A 49 5.30 -14.72 10.24
N LYS A 50 4.46 -13.86 10.84
CA LYS A 50 3.00 -13.99 10.89
C LYS A 50 2.30 -13.06 9.90
N ASP A 51 3.05 -12.24 9.18
CA ASP A 51 2.49 -11.28 8.24
C ASP A 51 2.11 -11.97 6.93
N GLY A 52 0.82 -12.05 6.64
CA GLY A 52 0.30 -12.68 5.44
C GLY A 52 0.75 -12.00 4.15
N VAL A 53 0.99 -10.69 4.16
CA VAL A 53 1.52 -9.94 3.01
C VAL A 53 2.92 -10.41 2.66
N SER A 54 3.78 -10.53 3.66
CA SER A 54 5.16 -11.00 3.49
C SER A 54 5.20 -12.42 2.95
N VAL A 55 4.33 -13.29 3.43
CA VAL A 55 4.21 -14.67 2.92
C VAL A 55 3.78 -14.67 1.45
N ALA A 56 2.72 -13.93 1.11
CA ALA A 56 2.20 -13.87 -0.25
C ALA A 56 3.27 -13.40 -1.26
N LYS A 57 4.05 -12.39 -0.90
CA LYS A 57 5.08 -11.82 -1.77
C LYS A 57 6.19 -12.80 -2.15
N GLU A 58 6.49 -13.76 -1.29
CA GLU A 58 7.58 -14.72 -1.49
C GLU A 58 7.17 -15.94 -2.33
N ILE A 59 5.89 -16.14 -2.61
CA ILE A 59 5.42 -17.34 -3.31
C ILE A 59 5.50 -17.15 -4.82
N GLU A 60 6.40 -17.95 -5.42
CA GLU A 60 6.47 -18.18 -6.86
C GLU A 60 6.54 -19.67 -7.10
N LEU A 61 5.76 -20.17 -8.07
CA LEU A 61 5.65 -21.58 -8.37
C LEU A 61 6.38 -21.93 -9.68
N ALA A 62 6.97 -23.10 -9.71
CA ALA A 62 7.74 -23.57 -10.88
C ALA A 62 6.86 -23.79 -12.10
N ASP A 63 5.68 -24.38 -11.93
CA ASP A 63 4.70 -24.53 -13.00
C ASP A 63 4.08 -23.17 -13.34
N LYS A 64 4.14 -22.79 -14.62
CA LYS A 64 3.71 -21.46 -15.05
C LYS A 64 2.20 -21.26 -14.93
N PHE A 65 1.41 -22.29 -15.14
CA PHE A 65 -0.06 -22.21 -15.02
C PHE A 65 -0.49 -22.11 -13.56
N GLU A 66 0.10 -22.90 -12.68
CA GLU A 66 -0.11 -22.78 -11.24
C GLU A 66 0.34 -21.40 -10.75
N ASN A 67 1.49 -20.93 -11.21
CA ASN A 67 2.00 -19.63 -10.83
C ASN A 67 1.09 -18.48 -11.26
N MET A 68 0.45 -18.56 -12.43
CA MET A 68 -0.55 -17.55 -12.83
C MET A 68 -1.71 -17.47 -11.84
N GLY A 69 -2.22 -18.62 -11.37
CA GLY A 69 -3.24 -18.67 -10.33
C GLY A 69 -2.76 -18.03 -9.02
N ALA A 70 -1.55 -18.38 -8.59
CA ALA A 70 -0.94 -17.80 -7.39
C ALA A 70 -0.76 -16.27 -7.52
N GLN A 71 -0.27 -15.79 -8.67
CA GLN A 71 -0.06 -14.35 -8.89
C GLN A 71 -1.39 -13.56 -8.92
N MET A 72 -2.47 -14.14 -9.43
CA MET A 72 -3.78 -13.48 -9.39
C MET A 72 -4.29 -13.30 -7.96
N VAL A 73 -4.12 -14.27 -7.09
CA VAL A 73 -4.45 -14.13 -5.66
C VAL A 73 -3.51 -13.15 -4.97
N LYS A 74 -2.25 -13.12 -5.33
CA LYS A 74 -1.31 -12.10 -4.86
C LYS A 74 -1.78 -10.70 -5.23
N GLU A 75 -2.37 -10.52 -6.41
CA GLU A 75 -2.97 -9.25 -6.84
C GLU A 75 -4.16 -8.84 -5.95
N VAL A 76 -5.00 -9.80 -5.53
CA VAL A 76 -6.07 -9.55 -4.54
C VAL A 76 -5.49 -8.98 -3.25
N ALA A 77 -4.46 -9.61 -2.74
CA ALA A 77 -3.80 -9.21 -1.51
C ALA A 77 -3.20 -7.79 -1.62
N SER A 78 -2.51 -7.52 -2.73
CA SER A 78 -1.91 -6.20 -2.99
C SER A 78 -2.97 -5.11 -3.11
N LYS A 79 -4.07 -5.36 -3.83
CA LYS A 79 -5.16 -4.41 -4.00
C LYS A 79 -5.84 -4.07 -2.67
N ALA A 80 -6.09 -5.04 -1.81
CA ALA A 80 -6.64 -4.81 -0.49
C ALA A 80 -5.71 -3.93 0.38
N SER A 81 -4.42 -4.21 0.34
CA SER A 81 -3.41 -3.42 1.04
C SER A 81 -3.30 -1.99 0.50
N ASP A 82 -3.28 -1.83 -0.81
CA ASP A 82 -3.15 -0.50 -1.46
C ASP A 82 -4.37 0.38 -1.19
N ASP A 83 -5.58 -0.18 -1.25
CA ASP A 83 -6.82 0.58 -1.12
C ASP A 83 -7.22 0.87 0.33
N ALA A 84 -6.93 -0.04 1.25
CA ALA A 84 -7.37 0.06 2.65
C ALA A 84 -6.26 -0.02 3.70
N GLY A 85 -5.03 -0.30 3.30
CA GLY A 85 -3.88 -0.42 4.19
C GLY A 85 -3.83 -1.70 5.03
N ASP A 86 -4.84 -2.57 4.91
CA ASP A 86 -4.96 -3.80 5.68
C ASP A 86 -5.92 -4.78 4.96
N GLY A 87 -6.21 -5.91 5.60
CA GLY A 87 -7.19 -6.89 5.10
C GLY A 87 -6.65 -7.88 4.08
N THR A 88 -5.35 -7.94 3.88
CA THR A 88 -4.67 -8.81 2.92
C THR A 88 -5.03 -10.29 3.10
N THR A 89 -4.92 -10.80 4.32
CA THR A 89 -5.19 -12.21 4.62
C THR A 89 -6.66 -12.54 4.49
N THR A 90 -7.54 -11.67 4.96
CA THR A 90 -9.00 -11.82 4.79
C THR A 90 -9.40 -11.84 3.32
N ALA A 91 -8.85 -10.93 2.53
CA ALA A 91 -9.10 -10.88 1.08
C ALA A 91 -8.65 -12.16 0.38
N THR A 92 -7.52 -12.70 0.77
CA THR A 92 -6.99 -13.98 0.24
C THR A 92 -7.90 -15.15 0.57
N VAL A 93 -8.39 -15.23 1.79
CA VAL A 93 -9.35 -16.27 2.21
C VAL A 93 -10.65 -16.18 1.45
N LEU A 94 -11.19 -14.98 1.29
CA LEU A 94 -12.40 -14.72 0.50
C LEU A 94 -12.22 -15.15 -0.96
N ALA A 95 -11.11 -14.74 -1.58
CA ALA A 95 -10.81 -15.10 -2.97
C ALA A 95 -10.67 -16.60 -3.17
N GLN A 96 -9.98 -17.29 -2.27
CA GLN A 96 -9.83 -18.75 -2.32
C GLN A 96 -11.20 -19.45 -2.31
N THR A 97 -12.07 -19.04 -1.41
CA THR A 97 -13.41 -19.64 -1.30
C THR A 97 -14.25 -19.40 -2.55
N ILE A 98 -14.22 -18.17 -3.08
CA ILE A 98 -14.97 -17.84 -4.32
C ILE A 98 -14.46 -18.69 -5.48
N VAL A 99 -13.14 -18.81 -5.66
CA VAL A 99 -12.57 -19.58 -6.76
C VAL A 99 -12.89 -21.08 -6.61
N ASN A 100 -12.70 -21.65 -5.42
CA ASN A 100 -12.98 -23.07 -5.20
C ASN A 100 -14.46 -23.41 -5.42
N GLU A 101 -15.37 -22.65 -4.82
CA GLU A 101 -16.80 -22.87 -4.98
C GLU A 101 -17.28 -22.58 -6.40
N GLY A 102 -16.78 -21.53 -7.02
CA GLY A 102 -17.12 -21.15 -8.38
C GLY A 102 -16.68 -22.18 -9.40
N LEU A 103 -15.44 -22.67 -9.33
CA LEU A 103 -14.94 -23.67 -10.26
C LEU A 103 -15.61 -25.05 -10.12
N LYS A 104 -16.08 -25.40 -8.92
CA LYS A 104 -16.92 -26.60 -8.74
C LYS A 104 -18.20 -26.50 -9.54
N LEU A 105 -18.87 -25.35 -9.52
CA LEU A 105 -20.12 -25.14 -10.24
C LEU A 105 -19.89 -25.02 -11.76
N VAL A 106 -18.79 -24.45 -12.19
CA VAL A 106 -18.40 -24.42 -13.61
C VAL A 106 -18.16 -25.85 -14.12
N ALA A 107 -17.48 -26.68 -13.35
CA ALA A 107 -17.26 -28.10 -13.67
C ALA A 107 -18.58 -28.88 -13.71
N ALA A 108 -19.58 -28.49 -12.91
CA ALA A 108 -20.92 -29.08 -12.93
C ALA A 108 -21.81 -28.60 -14.09
N GLY A 109 -21.31 -27.69 -14.95
CA GLY A 109 -21.99 -27.23 -16.15
C GLY A 109 -22.74 -25.90 -16.02
N MET A 110 -22.61 -25.19 -14.90
CA MET A 110 -23.21 -23.86 -14.76
C MET A 110 -22.46 -22.82 -15.60
N ASN A 111 -23.18 -21.81 -16.04
CA ASN A 111 -22.64 -20.73 -16.86
C ASN A 111 -21.73 -19.82 -16.00
N PRO A 112 -20.42 -19.76 -16.28
CA PRO A 112 -19.49 -18.98 -15.45
C PRO A 112 -19.78 -17.47 -15.46
N MET A 113 -20.29 -16.92 -16.57
CA MET A 113 -20.64 -15.49 -16.66
C MET A 113 -21.85 -15.16 -15.77
N ASP A 114 -22.83 -16.04 -15.70
CA ASP A 114 -23.98 -15.88 -14.81
C ASP A 114 -23.59 -16.07 -13.34
N LEU A 115 -22.69 -17.01 -13.03
CA LEU A 115 -22.13 -17.14 -11.70
C LEU A 115 -21.46 -15.84 -11.26
N LYS A 116 -20.65 -15.24 -12.14
CA LYS A 116 -19.99 -13.95 -11.87
C LYS A 116 -21.00 -12.83 -11.65
N ARG A 117 -22.06 -12.76 -12.45
CA ARG A 117 -23.13 -11.75 -12.27
C ARG A 117 -23.81 -11.90 -10.91
N GLY A 118 -24.05 -13.12 -10.47
CA GLY A 118 -24.60 -13.41 -9.15
C GLY A 118 -23.66 -13.00 -8.02
N ILE A 119 -22.37 -13.29 -8.13
CA ILE A 119 -21.35 -12.87 -7.18
C ILE A 119 -21.33 -11.34 -7.10
N ASP A 120 -21.28 -10.66 -8.23
CA ASP A 120 -21.23 -9.20 -8.28
C ASP A 120 -22.47 -8.57 -7.63
N LYS A 121 -23.65 -9.12 -7.90
CA LYS A 121 -24.90 -8.68 -7.27
C LYS A 121 -24.87 -8.81 -5.76
N ALA A 122 -24.40 -9.95 -5.25
CA ALA A 122 -24.27 -10.20 -3.83
C ALA A 122 -23.28 -9.24 -3.16
N VAL A 123 -22.15 -8.97 -3.81
CA VAL A 123 -21.11 -8.06 -3.29
C VAL A 123 -21.64 -6.62 -3.23
N ILE A 124 -22.35 -6.15 -4.24
CA ILE A 124 -22.96 -4.83 -4.22
C ILE A 124 -23.94 -4.70 -3.03
N ALA A 125 -24.80 -5.70 -2.82
CA ALA A 125 -25.71 -5.73 -1.68
C ALA A 125 -24.95 -5.80 -0.35
N ALA A 126 -23.89 -6.60 -0.27
CA ALA A 126 -23.06 -6.75 0.92
C ALA A 126 -22.36 -5.45 1.30
N VAL A 127 -21.82 -4.73 0.33
CA VAL A 127 -21.16 -3.43 0.55
C VAL A 127 -22.16 -2.41 1.14
N ALA A 128 -23.39 -2.37 0.63
CA ALA A 128 -24.45 -1.53 1.17
C ALA A 128 -24.77 -1.89 2.63
N GLU A 129 -24.83 -3.18 2.97
CA GLU A 129 -25.08 -3.64 4.34
C GLU A 129 -23.90 -3.38 5.28
N ILE A 130 -22.66 -3.51 4.82
CA ILE A 130 -21.48 -3.13 5.61
C ILE A 130 -21.57 -1.65 6.00
N ALA A 131 -21.93 -0.78 5.06
CA ALA A 131 -22.13 0.63 5.34
C ALA A 131 -23.26 0.88 6.35
N ALA A 132 -24.37 0.10 6.26
CA ALA A 132 -25.51 0.22 7.14
C ALA A 132 -25.22 -0.19 8.59
N ILE A 133 -24.39 -1.21 8.80
CA ILE A 133 -24.02 -1.68 10.15
C ILE A 133 -22.83 -0.94 10.77
N ALA A 134 -22.09 -0.17 9.96
CA ALA A 134 -20.93 0.56 10.41
C ALA A 134 -21.31 1.63 11.43
N LYS A 135 -20.58 1.71 12.53
CA LYS A 135 -20.70 2.76 13.54
C LYS A 135 -19.71 3.88 13.23
N PRO A 136 -20.15 5.14 13.18
CA PRO A 136 -19.25 6.26 12.95
C PRO A 136 -18.13 6.33 13.98
N CYS A 137 -16.96 6.77 13.54
CA CYS A 137 -15.80 7.06 14.37
C CYS A 137 -15.42 8.52 14.14
N ALA A 138 -16.06 9.44 14.88
CA ALA A 138 -16.02 10.87 14.57
C ALA A 138 -15.38 11.74 15.64
N ASP A 139 -15.60 11.48 16.93
CA ASP A 139 -15.07 12.32 18.01
C ASP A 139 -13.69 11.84 18.52
N THR A 140 -13.02 12.70 19.26
CA THR A 140 -11.68 12.42 19.80
C THR A 140 -11.63 11.15 20.66
N LYS A 141 -12.67 10.92 21.44
CA LYS A 141 -12.77 9.74 22.31
C LYS A 141 -12.90 8.44 21.51
N GLU A 142 -13.75 8.44 20.49
CA GLU A 142 -13.94 7.29 19.60
C GLU A 142 -12.67 7.01 18.80
N ILE A 143 -12.00 8.03 18.29
CA ILE A 143 -10.73 7.92 17.59
C ILE A 143 -9.66 7.31 18.50
N ALA A 144 -9.55 7.79 19.75
CA ALA A 144 -8.61 7.25 20.72
C ALA A 144 -8.90 5.78 21.07
N GLN A 145 -10.16 5.39 21.15
CA GLN A 145 -10.57 4.01 21.41
C GLN A 145 -10.15 3.08 20.25
N VAL A 146 -10.42 3.48 19.01
CA VAL A 146 -10.01 2.71 17.83
C VAL A 146 -8.49 2.60 17.76
N GLY A 147 -7.77 3.69 17.96
CA GLY A 147 -6.31 3.70 17.97
C GLY A 147 -5.72 2.80 19.05
N THR A 148 -6.30 2.82 20.25
CA THR A 148 -5.90 1.95 21.36
C THR A 148 -6.08 0.48 21.02
N ILE A 149 -7.23 0.11 20.51
CA ILE A 149 -7.56 -1.27 20.12
C ILE A 149 -6.62 -1.75 19.01
N SER A 150 -6.43 -0.93 17.99
CA SER A 150 -5.55 -1.25 16.85
C SER A 150 -4.07 -1.33 17.24
N ALA A 151 -3.70 -0.74 18.36
CA ALA A 151 -2.35 -0.78 18.93
C ALA A 151 -2.20 -1.85 20.05
N ASN A 152 -2.94 -2.94 19.99
CA ASN A 152 -2.90 -4.01 20.98
C ASN A 152 -3.19 -3.53 22.42
N SER A 153 -4.20 -2.66 22.57
CA SER A 153 -4.64 -2.07 23.84
C SER A 153 -3.66 -1.06 24.47
N ASP A 154 -2.77 -0.50 23.68
CA ASP A 154 -1.89 0.59 24.12
C ASP A 154 -2.63 1.94 24.06
N ALA A 155 -3.12 2.40 25.20
CA ALA A 155 -3.87 3.65 25.31
C ALA A 155 -3.04 4.90 24.97
N HIS A 156 -1.74 4.88 25.22
CA HIS A 156 -0.86 6.01 24.89
C HIS A 156 -0.76 6.22 23.37
N ILE A 157 -0.71 5.15 22.61
CA ILE A 157 -0.72 5.21 21.14
C ILE A 157 -2.08 5.73 20.64
N GLY A 158 -3.18 5.22 21.18
CA GLY A 158 -4.52 5.72 20.83
C GLY A 158 -4.69 7.20 21.09
N ASP A 159 -4.26 7.67 22.25
CA ASP A 159 -4.37 9.07 22.66
C ASP A 159 -3.52 9.99 21.77
N ILE A 160 -2.29 9.62 21.46
CA ILE A 160 -1.41 10.44 20.63
C ILE A 160 -1.90 10.54 19.17
N ILE A 161 -2.48 9.47 18.64
CA ILE A 161 -3.10 9.48 17.30
C ILE A 161 -4.32 10.40 17.30
N ALA A 162 -5.18 10.31 18.29
CA ALA A 162 -6.36 11.17 18.41
C ALA A 162 -5.96 12.65 18.57
N GLU A 163 -4.93 12.95 19.35
CA GLU A 163 -4.39 14.30 19.51
C GLU A 163 -3.83 14.84 18.19
N ALA A 164 -3.07 14.01 17.46
CA ALA A 164 -2.54 14.38 16.15
C ALA A 164 -3.66 14.72 15.16
N MET A 165 -4.68 13.87 15.07
CA MET A 165 -5.84 14.10 14.20
C MET A 165 -6.65 15.32 14.61
N GLY A 166 -6.74 15.61 15.90
CA GLY A 166 -7.39 16.82 16.41
C GLY A 166 -6.67 18.10 15.99
N LYS A 167 -5.35 18.06 15.89
CA LYS A 167 -4.52 19.23 15.54
C LYS A 167 -4.43 19.50 14.05
N VAL A 168 -4.27 18.45 13.22
CA VAL A 168 -4.11 18.61 11.76
C VAL A 168 -5.38 18.31 10.97
N GLY A 169 -6.43 17.86 11.62
CA GLY A 169 -7.66 17.43 10.97
C GLY A 169 -7.63 15.93 10.62
N LYS A 170 -8.82 15.38 10.37
CA LYS A 170 -8.98 13.94 10.07
C LYS A 170 -8.27 13.53 8.79
N GLU A 171 -8.18 14.42 7.82
CA GLU A 171 -7.49 14.23 6.55
C GLU A 171 -6.08 14.81 6.54
N GLY A 172 -5.64 15.39 7.67
CA GLY A 172 -4.32 16.00 7.81
C GLY A 172 -3.19 14.99 7.73
N VAL A 173 -2.00 15.49 7.43
CA VAL A 173 -0.80 14.64 7.28
C VAL A 173 -0.23 14.30 8.65
N ILE A 174 -0.06 13.01 8.91
CA ILE A 174 0.56 12.49 10.13
C ILE A 174 1.68 11.54 9.71
N THR A 175 2.87 11.79 10.21
CA THR A 175 4.04 10.92 10.00
C THR A 175 4.50 10.30 11.31
N VAL A 176 5.12 9.13 11.22
CA VAL A 176 5.68 8.42 12.37
C VAL A 176 7.17 8.31 12.18
N GLU A 177 7.92 8.77 13.17
CA GLU A 177 9.39 8.78 13.15
C GLU A 177 9.96 8.14 14.40
N GLU A 178 11.21 7.74 14.33
CA GLU A 178 11.96 7.32 15.50
C GLU A 178 12.34 8.56 16.32
N GLY A 179 11.93 8.57 17.59
CA GLY A 179 12.34 9.60 18.54
C GLY A 179 13.67 9.28 19.19
N GLN A 180 14.17 10.22 19.97
CA GLN A 180 15.44 10.05 20.71
C GLN A 180 15.22 9.81 22.21
N GLY A 181 13.98 9.97 22.68
CA GLY A 181 13.62 9.79 24.09
C GLY A 181 13.02 8.43 24.39
N LEU A 182 12.61 8.25 25.64
CA LEU A 182 11.95 7.05 26.13
C LEU A 182 10.44 7.08 25.94
N GLU A 183 9.89 8.28 25.80
CA GLU A 183 8.45 8.50 25.67
C GLU A 183 8.09 8.94 24.24
N ASN A 184 6.85 8.69 23.85
CA ASN A 184 6.32 9.18 22.59
C ASN A 184 6.05 10.69 22.67
N GLU A 185 6.40 11.40 21.64
CA GLU A 185 6.19 12.85 21.52
C GLU A 185 5.40 13.17 20.26
N LEU A 186 4.64 14.25 20.32
CA LEU A 186 3.91 14.80 19.17
C LEU A 186 4.38 16.22 18.89
N ASP A 187 4.89 16.44 17.69
CA ASP A 187 5.25 17.76 17.20
C ASP A 187 4.37 18.14 16.00
N ILE A 188 3.99 19.41 15.94
CA ILE A 188 3.33 19.97 14.76
C ILE A 188 4.35 20.87 14.06
N VAL A 189 4.68 20.53 12.84
CA VAL A 189 5.68 21.22 12.04
C VAL A 189 5.11 21.71 10.72
N GLU A 190 5.76 22.68 10.10
CA GLU A 190 5.43 23.15 8.78
C GLU A 190 5.73 22.07 7.74
N GLY A 191 4.84 21.86 6.81
CA GLY A 191 5.02 20.82 5.79
C GLY A 191 3.79 20.68 4.93
N MET A 192 3.88 19.81 3.92
CA MET A 192 2.74 19.45 3.09
C MET A 192 2.92 18.10 2.44
N GLN A 193 1.81 17.53 1.99
CA GLN A 193 1.77 16.35 1.16
C GLN A 193 1.03 16.67 -0.14
N PHE A 194 1.53 16.15 -1.25
CA PHE A 194 0.85 16.26 -2.55
C PHE A 194 0.88 14.93 -3.30
N ASP A 195 -0.10 14.74 -4.19
CA ASP A 195 -0.37 13.46 -4.87
C ASP A 195 0.52 13.28 -6.11
N ARG A 196 1.83 13.24 -5.90
CA ARG A 196 2.83 12.89 -6.91
C ARG A 196 3.88 12.01 -6.26
N GLY A 197 4.07 10.82 -6.79
CA GLY A 197 5.07 9.88 -6.31
C GLY A 197 6.39 9.97 -7.06
N TYR A 198 7.34 9.11 -6.68
CA TYR A 198 8.63 9.04 -7.35
C TYR A 198 8.49 8.67 -8.84
N LEU A 199 9.35 9.24 -9.67
CA LEU A 199 9.37 8.97 -11.11
C LEU A 199 9.97 7.60 -11.46
N SER A 200 10.70 6.99 -10.55
CA SER A 200 11.29 5.68 -10.73
C SER A 200 11.31 4.89 -9.41
N PRO A 201 10.94 3.60 -9.45
CA PRO A 201 11.04 2.74 -8.26
C PRO A 201 12.49 2.50 -7.83
N TYR A 202 13.46 2.78 -8.68
CA TYR A 202 14.89 2.68 -8.33
C TYR A 202 15.36 3.78 -7.36
N PHE A 203 14.52 4.78 -7.06
CA PHE A 203 14.79 5.75 -6.01
C PHE A 203 14.46 5.21 -4.61
N ILE A 204 13.74 4.11 -4.51
CA ILE A 204 13.34 3.51 -3.22
C ILE A 204 14.59 3.12 -2.42
N ASN A 205 14.65 3.57 -1.18
CA ASN A 205 15.68 3.20 -0.22
C ASN A 205 15.12 2.60 1.08
N ASN A 206 13.81 2.64 1.26
CA ASN A 206 13.09 1.96 2.33
C ASN A 206 12.19 0.89 1.74
N GLN A 207 12.62 -0.37 1.81
CA GLN A 207 11.90 -1.50 1.20
C GLN A 207 10.63 -1.88 1.97
N GLU A 208 10.59 -1.63 3.28
CA GLU A 208 9.41 -1.95 4.09
C GLU A 208 8.21 -1.10 3.69
N ASN A 209 8.43 0.20 3.52
CA ASN A 209 7.39 1.16 3.14
C ASN A 209 7.33 1.42 1.64
N MET A 210 8.23 0.84 0.85
CA MET A 210 8.36 1.09 -0.59
C MET A 210 8.46 2.59 -0.88
N SER A 211 9.28 3.29 -0.12
CA SER A 211 9.45 4.74 -0.19
C SER A 211 10.90 5.18 -0.45
N ALA A 212 11.04 6.35 -1.05
CA ALA A 212 12.29 7.07 -1.14
C ALA A 212 12.31 8.11 -0.02
N GLU A 213 13.20 7.96 0.94
CA GLU A 213 13.31 8.83 2.11
C GLU A 213 14.65 9.56 2.10
N GLN A 214 14.61 10.86 2.38
CA GLN A 214 15.80 11.68 2.44
C GLN A 214 15.77 12.55 3.70
N GLU A 215 16.89 12.58 4.40
CA GLU A 215 17.10 13.44 5.58
C GLU A 215 17.82 14.72 5.15
N SER A 216 17.27 15.86 5.55
CA SER A 216 17.79 17.19 5.22
C SER A 216 18.15 17.40 3.75
N PRO A 217 17.27 17.02 2.81
CA PRO A 217 17.58 17.17 1.39
C PRO A 217 17.61 18.62 0.95
N LEU A 218 18.38 18.90 -0.09
CA LEU A 218 18.23 20.09 -0.90
C LEU A 218 17.09 19.84 -1.91
N ILE A 219 16.25 20.84 -2.15
CA ILE A 219 15.06 20.70 -2.97
C ILE A 219 15.15 21.66 -4.16
N LEU A 220 15.18 21.09 -5.36
CA LEU A 220 15.12 21.82 -6.62
C LEU A 220 13.68 21.89 -7.11
N LEU A 221 13.20 23.10 -7.32
CA LEU A 221 11.87 23.37 -7.88
C LEU A 221 12.04 23.99 -9.26
N ILE A 222 11.52 23.35 -10.27
CA ILE A 222 11.66 23.82 -11.65
C ILE A 222 10.36 23.65 -12.44
N ASP A 223 9.91 24.74 -13.08
CA ASP A 223 8.71 24.75 -13.92
C ASP A 223 9.07 24.45 -15.38
N LYS A 224 9.69 23.32 -15.60
CA LYS A 224 10.17 22.87 -16.91
C LYS A 224 10.38 21.36 -16.89
N LYS A 225 10.29 20.72 -18.06
CA LYS A 225 10.73 19.32 -18.21
C LYS A 225 12.25 19.25 -18.24
N ILE A 226 12.81 18.29 -17.54
CA ILE A 226 14.24 18.00 -17.57
C ILE A 226 14.45 16.76 -18.45
N SER A 227 14.99 16.94 -19.62
CA SER A 227 15.33 15.86 -20.56
C SER A 227 16.83 15.81 -20.87
N ASN A 228 17.53 16.96 -20.77
CA ASN A 228 18.95 17.08 -21.03
C ASN A 228 19.73 17.14 -19.71
N ILE A 229 20.45 16.09 -19.42
CA ILE A 229 21.24 15.99 -18.18
C ILE A 229 22.35 17.06 -18.09
N ARG A 230 22.84 17.56 -19.22
CA ARG A 230 23.91 18.56 -19.25
C ARG A 230 23.52 19.86 -18.54
N GLU A 231 22.25 20.25 -18.64
CA GLU A 231 21.73 21.42 -17.93
C GLU A 231 21.78 21.26 -16.42
N LEU A 232 21.64 20.03 -15.93
CA LEU A 232 21.58 19.69 -14.51
C LEU A 232 22.98 19.42 -13.90
N LEU A 233 23.97 19.07 -14.72
CA LEU A 233 25.30 18.66 -14.22
C LEU A 233 25.99 19.66 -13.29
N PRO A 234 26.01 20.99 -13.56
CA PRO A 234 26.64 21.93 -12.64
C PRO A 234 26.02 21.89 -11.25
N LEU A 235 24.70 21.79 -11.16
CA LEU A 235 23.99 21.73 -9.90
C LEU A 235 24.22 20.39 -9.18
N LEU A 236 24.24 19.28 -9.91
CA LEU A 236 24.52 17.96 -9.35
C LEU A 236 25.94 17.91 -8.75
N GLU A 237 26.91 18.50 -9.42
CA GLU A 237 28.28 18.58 -8.90
C GLU A 237 28.34 19.41 -7.61
N ALA A 238 27.65 20.54 -7.56
CA ALA A 238 27.57 21.37 -6.36
C ALA A 238 26.90 20.64 -5.19
N VAL A 239 25.82 19.92 -5.46
CA VAL A 239 25.10 19.11 -4.47
C VAL A 239 25.96 17.95 -3.96
N ALA A 240 26.69 17.27 -4.85
CA ALA A 240 27.62 16.21 -4.48
C ALA A 240 28.72 16.70 -3.55
N LYS A 241 29.28 17.87 -3.83
CA LYS A 241 30.29 18.53 -2.97
C LYS A 241 29.71 18.91 -1.61
N ALA A 242 28.44 19.32 -1.56
CA ALA A 242 27.77 19.66 -0.29
C ALA A 242 27.47 18.41 0.56
N GLY A 243 27.50 17.21 -0.03
CA GLY A 243 27.27 15.95 0.68
C GLY A 243 25.83 15.76 1.16
N ARG A 244 24.88 16.47 0.59
CA ARG A 244 23.46 16.41 0.96
C ARG A 244 22.63 15.70 -0.13
N PRO A 245 21.54 15.02 0.25
CA PRO A 245 20.60 14.49 -0.73
C PRO A 245 19.95 15.60 -1.56
N LEU A 246 19.57 15.28 -2.77
CA LEU A 246 18.81 16.18 -3.66
C LEU A 246 17.45 15.58 -3.96
N MET A 247 16.41 16.40 -3.83
CA MET A 247 15.07 16.10 -4.31
C MET A 247 14.72 17.06 -5.43
N ILE A 248 14.23 16.53 -6.54
CA ILE A 248 13.83 17.32 -7.71
C ILE A 248 12.32 17.27 -7.87
N ILE A 249 11.69 18.46 -7.91
CA ILE A 249 10.29 18.62 -8.24
C ILE A 249 10.23 19.44 -9.54
N ALA A 250 9.88 18.78 -10.63
CA ALA A 250 9.87 19.35 -11.97
C ALA A 250 8.56 19.06 -12.69
N GLU A 251 8.31 19.74 -13.78
CA GLU A 251 7.16 19.37 -14.64
C GLU A 251 7.22 17.90 -15.06
N ASP A 252 8.40 17.43 -15.45
CA ASP A 252 8.74 16.02 -15.65
C ASP A 252 10.26 15.86 -15.69
N VAL A 253 10.74 14.66 -15.46
CA VAL A 253 12.13 14.26 -15.71
C VAL A 253 12.08 13.01 -16.55
N GLU A 254 12.59 13.06 -17.75
CA GLU A 254 12.39 12.00 -18.74
C GLU A 254 13.67 11.61 -19.47
N GLY A 255 13.64 10.46 -20.13
CA GLY A 255 14.70 9.98 -21.00
C GLY A 255 16.04 9.79 -20.33
N GLU A 256 17.07 10.29 -20.98
CA GLU A 256 18.47 10.19 -20.52
C GLU A 256 18.69 10.87 -19.16
N ALA A 257 18.01 11.98 -18.90
CA ALA A 257 18.13 12.69 -17.64
C ALA A 257 17.67 11.81 -16.46
N LEU A 258 16.53 11.18 -16.57
CA LEU A 258 16.03 10.27 -15.52
C LEU A 258 16.94 9.06 -15.34
N ALA A 259 17.38 8.45 -16.44
CA ALA A 259 18.30 7.31 -16.39
C ALA A 259 19.61 7.65 -15.69
N THR A 260 20.16 8.82 -15.97
CA THR A 260 21.40 9.29 -15.34
C THR A 260 21.23 9.53 -13.84
N LEU A 261 20.10 10.14 -13.43
CA LEU A 261 19.79 10.33 -12.01
C LEU A 261 19.66 8.99 -11.27
N VAL A 262 18.99 8.04 -11.86
CA VAL A 262 18.82 6.69 -11.30
C VAL A 262 20.19 6.01 -11.11
N VAL A 263 21.03 6.04 -12.13
CA VAL A 263 22.38 5.44 -12.09
C VAL A 263 23.24 6.09 -10.99
N ASN A 264 23.26 7.40 -10.91
CA ASN A 264 24.03 8.12 -9.89
C ASN A 264 23.52 7.84 -8.47
N ASN A 265 22.21 7.71 -8.31
CA ASN A 265 21.61 7.32 -7.04
C ASN A 265 22.01 5.89 -6.63
N LEU A 266 21.94 4.94 -7.55
CA LEU A 266 22.31 3.54 -7.30
C LEU A 266 23.79 3.37 -6.99
N ARG A 267 24.65 4.16 -7.61
CA ARG A 267 26.09 4.17 -7.36
C ARG A 267 26.49 4.92 -6.09
N GLY A 268 25.56 5.62 -5.46
CA GLY A 268 25.81 6.40 -4.25
C GLY A 268 26.66 7.66 -4.47
N ILE A 269 26.82 8.12 -5.70
CA ILE A 269 27.55 9.36 -6.03
C ILE A 269 26.78 10.58 -5.51
N VAL A 270 25.48 10.61 -5.78
CA VAL A 270 24.54 11.59 -5.27
C VAL A 270 23.27 10.84 -4.88
N LYS A 271 22.80 11.04 -3.65
CA LYS A 271 21.48 10.57 -3.25
C LYS A 271 20.45 11.52 -3.87
N VAL A 272 19.72 11.05 -4.85
CA VAL A 272 18.74 11.86 -5.59
C VAL A 272 17.42 11.12 -5.72
N SER A 273 16.35 11.88 -5.70
CA SER A 273 15.02 11.41 -6.04
C SER A 273 14.28 12.51 -6.80
N ALA A 274 13.28 12.14 -7.56
CA ALA A 274 12.53 13.07 -8.37
C ALA A 274 11.05 12.70 -8.43
N CYS A 275 10.20 13.72 -8.46
CA CYS A 275 8.77 13.59 -8.71
C CYS A 275 8.29 14.70 -9.65
N LYS A 276 7.09 14.53 -10.21
CA LYS A 276 6.43 15.59 -10.96
C LYS A 276 5.88 16.65 -10.01
N ALA A 277 5.86 17.88 -10.46
CA ALA A 277 5.17 18.96 -9.77
C ALA A 277 3.64 18.72 -9.74
N PRO A 278 2.97 19.05 -8.63
CA PRO A 278 1.52 18.88 -8.55
C PRO A 278 0.77 19.88 -9.44
N GLY A 279 -0.39 19.48 -9.93
CA GLY A 279 -1.25 20.31 -10.76
C GLY A 279 -0.82 20.41 -12.23
N PHE A 280 -1.50 21.24 -12.98
CA PHE A 280 -1.28 21.47 -14.41
C PHE A 280 -1.37 22.96 -14.73
N GLY A 281 -0.59 23.41 -15.73
CA GLY A 281 -0.63 24.78 -16.22
C GLY A 281 -0.33 25.83 -15.14
N ASP A 282 -1.13 26.87 -15.06
CA ASP A 282 -0.96 27.97 -14.09
C ASP A 282 -1.11 27.49 -12.63
N ARG A 283 -1.92 26.47 -12.41
CA ARG A 283 -2.06 25.88 -11.07
C ARG A 283 -0.76 25.20 -10.64
N ARG A 284 -0.08 24.51 -11.53
CA ARG A 284 1.24 23.92 -11.26
C ARG A 284 2.25 24.99 -10.85
N LYS A 285 2.29 26.11 -11.54
CA LYS A 285 3.16 27.24 -11.20
C LYS A 285 2.87 27.78 -9.80
N ALA A 286 1.59 27.93 -9.46
CA ALA A 286 1.16 28.39 -8.15
C ALA A 286 1.53 27.41 -7.06
N MET A 287 1.37 26.13 -7.29
CA MET A 287 1.71 25.08 -6.32
C MET A 287 3.23 24.93 -6.12
N LEU A 288 4.03 25.08 -7.18
CA LEU A 288 5.48 25.15 -7.07
C LEU A 288 5.92 26.35 -6.22
N GLU A 289 5.29 27.49 -6.40
CA GLU A 289 5.54 28.69 -5.59
C GLU A 289 5.17 28.47 -4.11
N ASP A 290 4.06 27.78 -3.84
CA ASP A 290 3.67 27.40 -2.48
C ASP A 290 4.75 26.52 -1.82
N ILE A 291 5.29 25.55 -2.56
CA ILE A 291 6.36 24.67 -2.08
C ILE A 291 7.66 25.46 -1.87
N ALA A 292 7.97 26.41 -2.75
CA ALA A 292 9.14 27.28 -2.61
C ALA A 292 9.09 28.10 -1.32
N ILE A 293 7.94 28.66 -1.01
CA ILE A 293 7.73 29.43 0.22
C ILE A 293 7.86 28.52 1.45
N LEU A 294 7.32 27.31 1.37
CA LEU A 294 7.37 26.34 2.46
C LEU A 294 8.80 25.87 2.76
N THR A 295 9.62 25.72 1.75
CA THR A 295 10.97 25.15 1.86
C THR A 295 12.09 26.18 1.86
N GLY A 296 11.77 27.45 1.62
CA GLY A 296 12.77 28.51 1.50
C GLY A 296 13.53 28.49 0.18
N GLY A 297 13.00 27.81 -0.83
CA GLY A 297 13.60 27.71 -2.15
C GLY A 297 13.08 28.78 -3.14
N THR A 298 13.61 28.69 -4.34
CA THR A 298 13.20 29.55 -5.47
C THR A 298 12.81 28.67 -6.64
N VAL A 299 11.67 28.92 -7.26
CA VAL A 299 11.24 28.23 -8.47
C VAL A 299 12.11 28.66 -9.65
N ILE A 300 12.78 27.73 -10.28
CA ILE A 300 13.54 27.97 -11.51
C ILE A 300 12.55 28.00 -12.66
N SER A 301 12.39 29.18 -13.26
CA SER A 301 11.44 29.41 -14.35
C SER A 301 12.00 30.47 -15.31
N GLU A 302 11.75 30.27 -16.58
CA GLU A 302 12.13 31.26 -17.62
C GLU A 302 11.41 32.60 -17.43
N GLU A 303 10.22 32.58 -16.87
CA GLU A 303 9.44 33.80 -16.57
C GLU A 303 10.14 34.75 -15.60
N VAL A 304 10.93 34.21 -14.66
CA VAL A 304 11.71 35.00 -13.72
C VAL A 304 13.18 35.16 -14.13
N GLY A 305 13.51 34.74 -15.37
CA GLY A 305 14.86 34.86 -15.90
C GLY A 305 15.87 33.86 -15.35
N LEU A 306 15.42 32.80 -14.73
CA LEU A 306 16.25 31.73 -14.21
C LEU A 306 16.20 30.50 -15.12
N ASP A 307 17.37 29.96 -15.43
CA ASP A 307 17.50 28.67 -16.13
C ASP A 307 18.22 27.65 -15.24
N LEU A 308 18.14 26.38 -15.63
CA LEU A 308 18.69 25.29 -14.83
C LEU A 308 20.23 25.34 -14.79
N GLU A 309 20.88 25.77 -15.89
CA GLU A 309 22.34 25.86 -15.98
C GLU A 309 22.92 26.91 -15.02
N SER A 310 22.20 27.98 -14.77
CA SER A 310 22.60 29.06 -13.86
C SER A 310 22.14 28.85 -12.41
N ALA A 311 21.37 27.78 -12.15
CA ALA A 311 20.91 27.48 -10.79
C ALA A 311 22.10 27.15 -9.86
N THR A 312 22.04 27.69 -8.64
CA THR A 312 23.04 27.49 -7.60
C THR A 312 22.40 26.89 -6.36
N LEU A 313 23.20 26.48 -5.39
CA LEU A 313 22.70 25.98 -4.10
C LEU A 313 21.81 26.98 -3.36
N GLU A 314 21.99 28.28 -3.60
CA GLU A 314 21.17 29.34 -2.98
C GLU A 314 19.70 29.32 -3.46
N HIS A 315 19.43 28.77 -4.63
CA HIS A 315 18.07 28.65 -5.17
C HIS A 315 17.34 27.42 -4.60
N LEU A 316 18.06 26.51 -3.96
CA LEU A 316 17.47 25.27 -3.45
C LEU A 316 16.80 25.51 -2.10
N GLY A 317 15.60 24.95 -1.95
CA GLY A 317 14.93 24.84 -0.65
C GLY A 317 15.46 23.66 0.14
N THR A 318 14.99 23.52 1.35
CA THR A 318 15.29 22.37 2.20
C THR A 318 14.14 22.05 3.14
N ALA A 319 14.12 20.83 3.64
CA ALA A 319 13.23 20.37 4.69
C ALA A 319 14.02 19.44 5.61
N LYS A 320 13.52 19.18 6.79
CA LYS A 320 14.15 18.22 7.68
C LYS A 320 14.09 16.81 7.11
N ARG A 321 12.97 16.46 6.47
CA ARG A 321 12.76 15.15 5.87
C ARG A 321 11.82 15.23 4.67
N VAL A 322 12.06 14.37 3.70
CA VAL A 322 11.16 14.13 2.57
C VAL A 322 10.93 12.63 2.43
N SER A 323 9.68 12.24 2.22
CA SER A 323 9.28 10.86 1.94
C SER A 323 8.45 10.81 0.66
N MET A 324 8.84 9.98 -0.30
CA MET A 324 8.08 9.73 -1.52
C MET A 324 7.65 8.28 -1.58
N THR A 325 6.37 8.06 -1.79
CA THR A 325 5.82 6.76 -2.15
C THR A 325 5.49 6.73 -3.65
N LYS A 326 4.93 5.67 -4.14
CA LYS A 326 4.47 5.58 -5.54
C LYS A 326 3.44 6.67 -5.89
N GLU A 327 2.66 7.13 -4.93
CA GLU A 327 1.49 7.99 -5.17
C GLU A 327 1.59 9.38 -4.58
N ALA A 328 2.40 9.57 -3.55
CA ALA A 328 2.45 10.83 -2.81
C ALA A 328 3.86 11.21 -2.38
N THR A 329 4.07 12.50 -2.21
CA THR A 329 5.30 13.09 -1.65
C THR A 329 4.94 13.93 -0.44
N THR A 330 5.66 13.70 0.67
CA THR A 330 5.48 14.42 1.93
C THR A 330 6.74 15.19 2.28
N LEU A 331 6.59 16.50 2.49
CA LEU A 331 7.64 17.40 2.97
C LEU A 331 7.40 17.65 4.45
N VAL A 332 8.37 17.35 5.29
CA VAL A 332 8.25 17.50 6.75
C VAL A 332 9.25 18.55 7.24
N ASP A 333 8.76 19.53 7.96
CA ASP A 333 9.55 20.61 8.55
C ASP A 333 10.37 21.38 7.52
N GLY A 334 9.69 22.06 6.62
CA GLY A 334 10.31 22.93 5.62
C GLY A 334 11.02 24.12 6.24
N ALA A 335 12.12 24.56 5.64
CA ALA A 335 12.94 25.64 6.13
C ALA A 335 12.41 27.05 5.83
N GLY A 336 11.24 27.17 5.19
CA GLY A 336 10.61 28.46 4.94
C GLY A 336 10.24 29.20 6.23
N GLU A 337 10.25 30.52 6.17
CA GLU A 337 9.87 31.34 7.32
C GLU A 337 8.36 31.32 7.55
N ALA A 338 7.94 31.18 8.80
CA ALA A 338 6.52 31.16 9.19
C ALA A 338 5.75 32.41 8.71
N ALA A 339 6.38 33.57 8.78
CA ALA A 339 5.79 34.82 8.31
C ALA A 339 5.51 34.81 6.79
N ALA A 340 6.40 34.23 5.99
CA ALA A 340 6.21 34.11 4.56
C ALA A 340 5.07 33.13 4.22
N ILE A 341 4.95 32.06 4.95
CA ILE A 341 3.86 31.07 4.80
C ILE A 341 2.52 31.70 5.14
N GLU A 342 2.43 32.42 6.25
CA GLU A 342 1.20 33.14 6.64
C GLU A 342 0.79 34.19 5.60
N ALA A 343 1.75 34.95 5.06
CA ALA A 343 1.50 35.91 3.99
C ALA A 343 0.94 35.26 2.74
N ARG A 344 1.49 34.10 2.36
CA ARG A 344 1.00 33.32 1.22
C ARG A 344 -0.43 32.81 1.44
N VAL A 345 -0.73 32.31 2.63
CA VAL A 345 -2.08 31.86 3.00
C VAL A 345 -3.08 33.02 2.91
N LYS A 346 -2.74 34.20 3.40
CA LYS A 346 -3.59 35.40 3.30
C LYS A 346 -3.84 35.79 1.84
N GLN A 347 -2.82 35.74 1.02
CA GLN A 347 -2.93 36.03 -0.43
C GLN A 347 -3.90 35.07 -1.11
N ILE A 348 -3.81 33.78 -0.82
CA ILE A 348 -4.70 32.76 -1.40
C ILE A 348 -6.13 32.94 -0.89
N ARG A 349 -6.33 33.28 0.39
CA ARG A 349 -7.67 33.55 0.96
C ARG A 349 -8.32 34.76 0.30
N ALA A 350 -7.55 35.78 -0.01
CA ALA A 350 -8.06 36.94 -0.78
C ALA A 350 -8.53 36.51 -2.18
N GLN A 351 -7.80 35.63 -2.84
CA GLN A 351 -8.20 35.07 -4.14
C GLN A 351 -9.48 34.24 -4.06
N ILE A 352 -9.70 33.52 -2.96
CA ILE A 352 -10.94 32.75 -2.71
C ILE A 352 -12.15 33.68 -2.67
N GLU A 353 -12.03 34.84 -2.03
CA GLU A 353 -13.12 35.83 -1.95
C GLU A 353 -13.40 36.49 -3.30
N ASP A 354 -12.38 36.68 -4.13
CA ASP A 354 -12.49 37.39 -5.41
C ASP A 354 -12.96 36.52 -6.56
N THR A 355 -12.82 35.19 -6.45
CA THR A 355 -13.19 34.27 -7.55
C THR A 355 -14.70 34.04 -7.63
N SER A 356 -15.24 34.02 -8.85
CA SER A 356 -16.63 33.67 -9.12
C SER A 356 -16.84 32.20 -9.48
N SER A 357 -15.76 31.45 -9.73
CA SER A 357 -15.80 30.02 -10.08
C SER A 357 -15.76 29.16 -8.81
N ASP A 358 -16.76 28.30 -8.64
CA ASP A 358 -16.81 27.35 -7.51
C ASP A 358 -15.67 26.34 -7.60
N TYR A 359 -15.30 25.92 -8.81
CA TYR A 359 -14.16 25.02 -9.05
C TYR A 359 -12.84 25.66 -8.62
N ASP A 360 -12.59 26.90 -9.02
CA ASP A 360 -11.36 27.62 -8.65
C ASP A 360 -11.32 27.87 -7.15
N ARG A 361 -12.46 28.20 -6.54
CA ARG A 361 -12.57 28.36 -5.08
C ARG A 361 -12.19 27.10 -4.34
N GLU A 362 -12.69 25.96 -4.78
CA GLU A 362 -12.36 24.65 -4.19
C GLU A 362 -10.85 24.36 -4.27
N LYS A 363 -10.24 24.60 -5.42
CA LYS A 363 -8.80 24.39 -5.62
C LYS A 363 -7.94 25.34 -4.81
N LEU A 364 -8.36 26.56 -4.64
CA LEU A 364 -7.70 27.53 -3.75
C LEU A 364 -7.82 27.10 -2.28
N GLN A 365 -8.98 26.62 -1.86
CA GLN A 365 -9.19 26.08 -0.51
C GLN A 365 -8.30 24.88 -0.22
N GLU A 366 -8.10 23.98 -1.18
CA GLU A 366 -7.17 22.86 -1.08
C GLU A 366 -5.72 23.34 -0.84
N ARG A 367 -5.29 24.37 -1.55
CA ARG A 367 -3.95 24.96 -1.37
C ARG A 367 -3.77 25.58 0.02
N VAL A 368 -4.77 26.30 0.52
CA VAL A 368 -4.76 26.84 1.89
C VAL A 368 -4.65 25.71 2.92
N ALA A 369 -5.45 24.68 2.77
CA ALA A 369 -5.42 23.53 3.67
C ALA A 369 -4.05 22.87 3.73
N LYS A 370 -3.37 22.72 2.60
CA LYS A 370 -2.02 22.16 2.52
C LYS A 370 -0.97 23.04 3.19
N LEU A 371 -1.02 24.34 2.99
CA LEU A 371 -0.07 25.28 3.58
C LEU A 371 -0.29 25.53 5.06
N ALA A 372 -1.56 25.70 5.46
CA ALA A 372 -1.92 26.09 6.84
C ALA A 372 -2.04 24.90 7.79
N GLY A 373 -2.33 23.71 7.28
CA GLY A 373 -2.59 22.52 8.09
C GLY A 373 -1.36 21.97 8.79
N GLY A 374 -0.18 22.14 8.24
CA GLY A 374 1.06 21.58 8.77
C GLY A 374 1.09 20.05 8.71
N VAL A 375 2.09 19.48 9.37
CA VAL A 375 2.30 18.04 9.50
C VAL A 375 2.43 17.68 10.97
N ALA A 376 1.67 16.70 11.42
CA ALA A 376 1.86 16.12 12.75
C ALA A 376 2.92 15.01 12.67
N VAL A 377 3.93 15.10 13.53
CA VAL A 377 5.02 14.13 13.60
C VAL A 377 4.91 13.40 14.94
N ILE A 378 4.61 12.10 14.89
CA ILE A 378 4.63 11.23 16.06
C ILE A 378 6.03 10.65 16.18
N LYS A 379 6.75 11.04 17.22
CA LYS A 379 8.07 10.52 17.54
C LYS A 379 7.94 9.41 18.55
N VAL A 380 8.32 8.21 18.16
CA VAL A 380 8.20 7.01 18.99
C VAL A 380 9.39 6.91 19.93
N GLY A 381 9.12 6.71 21.22
CA GLY A 381 10.14 6.50 22.25
C GLY A 381 10.33 5.03 22.59
N ALA A 382 11.57 4.60 22.77
CA ALA A 382 11.91 3.24 23.21
C ALA A 382 13.30 3.19 23.85
N THR A 383 13.60 2.09 24.55
CA THR A 383 14.88 1.87 25.22
C THR A 383 15.91 1.19 24.34
N THR A 384 15.46 0.38 23.37
CA THR A 384 16.32 -0.36 22.46
C THR A 384 15.89 -0.15 21.00
N GLU A 385 16.79 -0.38 20.08
CA GLU A 385 16.52 -0.25 18.65
C GLU A 385 15.47 -1.27 18.15
N ILE A 386 15.49 -2.48 18.71
CA ILE A 386 14.50 -3.53 18.38
C ILE A 386 13.12 -3.12 18.87
N GLU A 387 13.01 -2.64 20.11
CA GLU A 387 11.77 -2.11 20.67
C GLU A 387 11.25 -0.91 19.88
N MET A 388 12.16 -0.02 19.44
CA MET A 388 11.82 1.15 18.63
C MET A 388 11.15 0.76 17.31
N LYS A 389 11.72 -0.21 16.59
CA LYS A 389 11.15 -0.69 15.31
C LYS A 389 9.79 -1.35 15.51
N GLU A 390 9.64 -2.15 16.55
CA GLU A 390 8.37 -2.80 16.88
C GLU A 390 7.29 -1.76 17.24
N LYS A 391 7.61 -0.80 18.09
CA LYS A 391 6.68 0.28 18.46
C LYS A 391 6.31 1.17 17.28
N LYS A 392 7.28 1.54 16.46
CA LYS A 392 7.03 2.34 15.26
C LYS A 392 6.06 1.63 14.31
N ALA A 393 6.29 0.36 14.03
CA ALA A 393 5.39 -0.45 13.19
C ALA A 393 3.97 -0.51 13.79
N ARG A 394 3.84 -0.70 15.09
CA ARG A 394 2.56 -0.73 15.80
C ARG A 394 1.82 0.60 15.73
N VAL A 395 2.53 1.72 15.87
CA VAL A 395 1.93 3.07 15.71
C VAL A 395 1.47 3.30 14.27
N GLU A 396 2.27 2.91 13.30
CA GLU A 396 1.90 3.01 11.87
C GLU A 396 0.65 2.18 11.55
N ASP A 397 0.57 0.95 12.02
CA ASP A 397 -0.60 0.09 11.83
C ASP A 397 -1.85 0.67 12.50
N ALA A 398 -1.71 1.16 13.73
CA ALA A 398 -2.80 1.80 14.45
C ALA A 398 -3.27 3.08 13.76
N LEU A 399 -2.37 3.86 13.20
CA LEU A 399 -2.69 5.06 12.42
C LEU A 399 -3.47 4.72 11.14
N HIS A 400 -3.05 3.71 10.39
CA HIS A 400 -3.76 3.25 9.20
C HIS A 400 -5.18 2.77 9.52
N ALA A 401 -5.32 1.93 10.54
CA ALA A 401 -6.62 1.44 10.99
C ALA A 401 -7.53 2.58 11.47
N THR A 402 -6.99 3.54 12.20
CA THR A 402 -7.74 4.69 12.72
C THR A 402 -8.22 5.60 11.58
N ARG A 403 -7.38 5.86 10.57
CA ARG A 403 -7.78 6.62 9.39
C ARG A 403 -8.89 5.95 8.61
N ALA A 404 -8.78 4.65 8.39
CA ALA A 404 -9.83 3.87 7.73
C ALA A 404 -11.15 3.91 8.51
N ALA A 405 -11.08 3.81 9.84
CA ALA A 405 -12.23 3.88 10.73
C ALA A 405 -12.92 5.26 10.71
N VAL A 406 -12.14 6.32 10.64
CA VAL A 406 -12.66 7.70 10.53
C VAL A 406 -13.39 7.91 9.21
N GLU A 407 -12.91 7.32 8.12
CA GLU A 407 -13.52 7.48 6.80
C GLU A 407 -14.89 6.79 6.67
N GLU A 408 -15.02 5.55 7.13
CA GLU A 408 -16.23 4.74 6.88
C GLU A 408 -16.82 4.09 8.13
N GLY A 409 -16.27 4.38 9.31
CA GLY A 409 -16.72 3.79 10.56
C GLY A 409 -16.13 2.42 10.87
N VAL A 410 -16.64 1.79 11.90
CA VAL A 410 -16.18 0.49 12.40
C VAL A 410 -17.29 -0.55 12.42
N VAL A 411 -16.91 -1.79 12.27
CA VAL A 411 -17.79 -2.96 12.32
C VAL A 411 -17.23 -3.97 13.34
N PRO A 412 -18.06 -4.90 13.85
CA PRO A 412 -17.51 -5.95 14.72
C PRO A 412 -16.47 -6.78 13.98
N GLY A 413 -15.34 -7.03 14.63
CA GLY A 413 -14.24 -7.81 14.09
C GLY A 413 -14.41 -9.31 14.25
N GLY A 414 -13.32 -10.05 13.99
CA GLY A 414 -13.33 -11.51 14.12
C GLY A 414 -14.19 -12.24 13.10
N GLY A 415 -14.46 -11.62 11.95
CA GLY A 415 -15.29 -12.19 10.89
C GLY A 415 -16.79 -12.03 11.12
N VAL A 416 -17.23 -11.40 12.20
CA VAL A 416 -18.67 -11.26 12.55
C VAL A 416 -19.42 -10.34 11.60
N ALA A 417 -18.81 -9.25 11.15
CA ALA A 417 -19.47 -8.30 10.24
C ALA A 417 -20.00 -8.98 8.98
N LEU A 418 -19.20 -9.82 8.35
CA LEU A 418 -19.61 -10.55 7.14
C LEU A 418 -20.70 -11.59 7.42
N ILE A 419 -20.73 -12.19 8.60
CA ILE A 419 -21.82 -13.08 9.02
C ILE A 419 -23.13 -12.31 9.12
N ARG A 420 -23.14 -11.14 9.73
CA ARG A 420 -24.35 -10.30 9.82
C ARG A 420 -24.81 -9.83 8.46
N VAL A 421 -23.89 -9.46 7.60
CA VAL A 421 -24.16 -9.04 6.21
C VAL A 421 -24.78 -10.17 5.41
N LEU A 422 -24.20 -11.37 5.44
CA LEU A 422 -24.75 -12.51 4.69
C LEU A 422 -26.16 -12.88 5.15
N GLN A 423 -26.48 -12.73 6.43
CA GLN A 423 -27.82 -12.98 6.95
C GLN A 423 -28.84 -11.98 6.43
N LYS A 424 -28.47 -10.72 6.25
CA LYS A 424 -29.32 -9.67 5.69
C LYS A 424 -29.62 -9.86 4.21
N ILE A 425 -28.70 -10.43 3.45
CA ILE A 425 -28.84 -10.62 2.00
C ILE A 425 -29.12 -12.09 1.61
N ALA A 426 -29.43 -12.95 2.58
CA ALA A 426 -29.61 -14.40 2.38
C ALA A 426 -30.71 -14.75 1.35
N ASP A 427 -31.73 -13.91 1.20
CA ASP A 427 -32.83 -14.11 0.28
C ASP A 427 -32.60 -13.52 -1.12
N LEU A 428 -31.42 -12.96 -1.37
CA LEU A 428 -31.09 -12.37 -2.66
C LEU A 428 -31.02 -13.44 -3.75
N THR A 429 -31.67 -13.18 -4.88
CA THR A 429 -31.66 -14.06 -6.04
C THR A 429 -31.23 -13.32 -7.31
N GLY A 430 -30.73 -14.08 -8.29
CA GLY A 430 -30.49 -13.59 -9.64
C GLY A 430 -31.70 -13.75 -10.56
N ILE A 431 -31.53 -13.36 -11.81
CA ILE A 431 -32.59 -13.49 -12.83
C ILE A 431 -32.73 -14.93 -13.34
N ASN A 432 -31.79 -15.83 -13.02
CA ASN A 432 -31.83 -17.25 -13.34
C ASN A 432 -31.16 -18.06 -12.22
N GLU A 433 -31.23 -19.38 -12.33
CA GLU A 433 -30.68 -20.29 -11.32
C GLU A 433 -29.14 -20.16 -11.18
N ASP A 434 -28.43 -19.96 -12.27
CA ASP A 434 -26.97 -19.84 -12.27
C ASP A 434 -26.53 -18.55 -11.57
N GLN A 435 -27.24 -17.45 -11.79
CA GLN A 435 -26.96 -16.21 -11.04
C GLN A 435 -27.28 -16.37 -9.55
N THR A 436 -28.36 -17.04 -9.20
CA THR A 436 -28.68 -17.32 -7.80
C THR A 436 -27.63 -18.22 -7.15
N ALA A 437 -27.09 -19.20 -7.89
CA ALA A 437 -25.97 -20.00 -7.44
C ALA A 437 -24.69 -19.14 -7.21
N GLY A 438 -24.47 -18.15 -8.05
CA GLY A 438 -23.41 -17.16 -7.86
C GLY A 438 -23.55 -16.34 -6.58
N VAL A 439 -24.78 -15.90 -6.26
CA VAL A 439 -25.07 -15.28 -4.96
C VAL A 439 -24.68 -16.22 -3.81
N GLY A 440 -25.03 -17.49 -3.91
CA GLY A 440 -24.69 -18.51 -2.92
C GLY A 440 -23.18 -18.69 -2.72
N ILE A 441 -22.40 -18.58 -3.78
CA ILE A 441 -20.93 -18.60 -3.71
C ILE A 441 -20.42 -17.44 -2.82
N ALA A 442 -20.89 -16.23 -3.07
CA ALA A 442 -20.51 -15.05 -2.30
C ALA A 442 -20.91 -15.18 -0.82
N LEU A 443 -22.10 -15.70 -0.53
CA LEU A 443 -22.56 -15.92 0.85
C LEU A 443 -21.67 -16.93 1.59
N ARG A 444 -21.29 -18.02 0.94
CA ARG A 444 -20.36 -19.00 1.55
C ARG A 444 -18.97 -18.40 1.78
N ALA A 445 -18.49 -17.58 0.84
CA ALA A 445 -17.22 -16.90 1.00
C ALA A 445 -17.22 -15.98 2.23
N MET A 446 -18.34 -15.33 2.55
CA MET A 446 -18.44 -14.44 3.71
C MET A 446 -18.35 -15.17 5.06
N GLU A 447 -18.57 -16.48 5.11
CA GLU A 447 -18.33 -17.30 6.30
C GLU A 447 -16.85 -17.68 6.48
N ALA A 448 -16.09 -17.67 5.41
CA ALA A 448 -14.75 -18.22 5.39
C ALA A 448 -13.75 -17.52 6.33
N PRO A 449 -13.74 -16.19 6.48
CA PRO A 449 -12.84 -15.54 7.43
C PRO A 449 -13.05 -15.99 8.88
N LEU A 450 -14.28 -16.01 9.37
CA LEU A 450 -14.59 -16.50 10.72
C LEU A 450 -14.19 -17.96 10.87
N ARG A 451 -14.56 -18.79 9.92
CA ARG A 451 -14.23 -20.21 9.91
C ARG A 451 -12.72 -20.44 10.01
N GLN A 452 -11.95 -19.69 9.26
CA GLN A 452 -10.48 -19.81 9.27
C GLN A 452 -9.85 -19.35 10.60
N ILE A 453 -10.35 -18.24 11.15
CA ILE A 453 -9.90 -17.73 12.47
C ILE A 453 -10.11 -18.81 13.54
N VAL A 454 -11.25 -19.46 13.52
CA VAL A 454 -11.61 -20.52 14.49
C VAL A 454 -10.77 -21.78 14.29
N GLU A 455 -10.58 -22.21 13.06
CA GLU A 455 -9.75 -23.37 12.73
C GLU A 455 -8.30 -23.16 13.15
N ASN A 456 -7.75 -21.96 12.96
CA ASN A 456 -6.41 -21.60 13.42
C ASN A 456 -6.30 -21.62 14.95
N ALA A 457 -7.41 -21.43 15.66
CA ALA A 457 -7.49 -21.55 17.11
C ALA A 457 -7.65 -23.00 17.59
N GLY A 458 -7.77 -23.96 16.67
CA GLY A 458 -7.93 -25.38 17.02
C GLY A 458 -9.36 -25.80 17.33
N GLU A 459 -10.35 -24.96 17.04
CA GLU A 459 -11.76 -25.22 17.25
C GLU A 459 -12.47 -25.61 15.95
N GLU A 460 -13.68 -26.16 16.07
CA GLU A 460 -14.49 -26.57 14.92
C GLU A 460 -15.21 -25.37 14.30
N GLY A 461 -14.81 -25.00 13.09
CA GLY A 461 -15.32 -23.81 12.38
C GLY A 461 -16.84 -23.83 12.19
N SER A 462 -17.41 -24.98 11.81
CA SER A 462 -18.85 -25.10 11.56
C SER A 462 -19.70 -24.85 12.80
N VAL A 463 -19.25 -25.31 13.96
CA VAL A 463 -19.95 -25.15 15.25
C VAL A 463 -19.96 -23.68 15.67
N VAL A 464 -18.83 -23.01 15.55
CA VAL A 464 -18.72 -21.59 15.95
C VAL A 464 -19.50 -20.69 14.98
N VAL A 465 -19.39 -20.92 13.68
CA VAL A 465 -20.15 -20.16 12.68
C VAL A 465 -21.65 -20.28 12.93
N ASP A 466 -22.15 -21.48 13.19
CA ASP A 466 -23.57 -21.71 13.49
C ASP A 466 -24.01 -20.94 14.75
N LYS A 467 -23.21 -21.00 15.81
CA LYS A 467 -23.50 -20.30 17.06
C LYS A 467 -23.48 -18.78 16.89
N VAL A 468 -22.55 -18.23 16.12
CA VAL A 468 -22.50 -16.81 15.81
C VAL A 468 -23.72 -16.38 14.99
N LYS A 469 -24.15 -17.19 14.02
CA LYS A 469 -25.35 -16.93 13.23
C LYS A 469 -26.64 -16.84 14.06
N HIS A 470 -26.72 -17.58 15.16
CA HIS A 470 -27.86 -17.52 16.08
C HIS A 470 -27.84 -16.30 17.01
N GLY A 471 -26.74 -15.57 17.04
CA GLY A 471 -26.65 -14.29 17.74
C GLY A 471 -27.04 -13.12 16.88
N GLU A 472 -27.04 -11.94 17.45
CA GLU A 472 -27.42 -10.69 16.78
C GLU A 472 -26.37 -9.59 17.02
N GLY A 473 -26.32 -8.62 16.13
CA GLY A 473 -25.49 -7.43 16.24
C GLY A 473 -24.00 -7.73 16.31
N ASN A 474 -23.37 -7.33 17.40
CA ASN A 474 -21.93 -7.50 17.60
C ASN A 474 -21.52 -8.83 18.24
N PHE A 475 -22.50 -9.71 18.52
CA PHE A 475 -22.22 -11.01 19.12
C PHE A 475 -21.35 -11.87 18.22
N GLY A 476 -20.24 -12.37 18.78
CA GLY A 476 -19.30 -13.19 18.07
C GLY A 476 -18.43 -14.03 18.98
N TYR A 477 -17.39 -14.61 18.41
CA TYR A 477 -16.44 -15.47 19.09
C TYR A 477 -15.05 -14.85 19.16
N ASN A 478 -14.55 -14.66 20.38
CA ASN A 478 -13.18 -14.24 20.61
C ASN A 478 -12.26 -15.46 20.58
N ALA A 479 -11.61 -15.70 19.44
CA ALA A 479 -10.72 -16.84 19.27
C ALA A 479 -9.46 -16.77 20.14
N GLY A 480 -9.11 -15.59 20.64
CA GLY A 480 -7.98 -15.40 21.56
C GLY A 480 -8.24 -15.98 22.95
N THR A 481 -9.48 -15.85 23.45
CA THR A 481 -9.87 -16.27 24.81
C THR A 481 -10.82 -17.46 24.85
N GLY A 482 -11.48 -17.77 23.73
CA GLY A 482 -12.52 -18.80 23.67
C GLY A 482 -13.90 -18.32 24.15
N GLU A 483 -14.08 -17.04 24.37
CA GLU A 483 -15.32 -16.45 24.88
C GLU A 483 -16.23 -15.95 23.77
N TYR A 484 -17.53 -16.11 23.95
CA TYR A 484 -18.56 -15.49 23.13
C TYR A 484 -19.04 -14.19 23.78
N GLY A 485 -19.39 -13.20 22.99
CA GLY A 485 -19.91 -11.94 23.50
C GLY A 485 -19.91 -10.83 22.46
N ASP A 486 -20.14 -9.61 22.91
CA ASP A 486 -20.06 -8.41 22.07
C ASP A 486 -18.62 -8.13 21.65
N MET A 487 -18.32 -8.30 20.38
CA MET A 487 -16.95 -8.17 19.84
C MET A 487 -16.40 -6.77 20.04
N ILE A 488 -17.19 -5.73 19.81
CA ILE A 488 -16.76 -4.34 19.99
C ILE A 488 -16.47 -4.06 21.46
N ALA A 489 -17.30 -4.54 22.37
CA ALA A 489 -17.07 -4.42 23.80
C ALA A 489 -15.79 -5.15 24.26
N MET A 490 -15.45 -6.27 23.63
CA MET A 490 -14.21 -7.00 23.86
C MET A 490 -12.97 -6.40 23.16
N GLY A 491 -13.15 -5.29 22.47
CA GLY A 491 -12.05 -4.64 21.74
C GLY A 491 -11.69 -5.30 20.42
N ILE A 492 -12.60 -6.05 19.82
CA ILE A 492 -12.40 -6.71 18.53
C ILE A 492 -13.29 -6.03 17.49
N LEU A 493 -12.68 -5.14 16.73
CA LEU A 493 -13.36 -4.38 15.70
C LEU A 493 -12.47 -4.25 14.46
N ASP A 494 -13.11 -4.03 13.33
CA ASP A 494 -12.45 -3.75 12.06
C ASP A 494 -12.96 -2.44 11.48
N PRO A 495 -12.11 -1.66 10.80
CA PRO A 495 -12.60 -0.57 9.97
C PRO A 495 -13.51 -1.11 8.86
N ALA A 496 -14.67 -0.51 8.67
CA ALA A 496 -15.61 -0.92 7.62
C ALA A 496 -14.97 -0.88 6.22
N LYS A 497 -14.12 0.09 5.96
CA LYS A 497 -13.37 0.22 4.72
C LYS A 497 -12.49 -1.00 4.43
N VAL A 498 -11.83 -1.55 5.44
CA VAL A 498 -10.98 -2.74 5.30
C VAL A 498 -11.82 -3.96 4.91
N THR A 499 -12.93 -4.20 5.61
CA THR A 499 -13.83 -5.31 5.32
C THR A 499 -14.45 -5.20 3.93
N ARG A 500 -14.93 -4.03 3.56
CA ARG A 500 -15.50 -3.74 2.25
C ARG A 500 -14.49 -3.96 1.13
N THR A 501 -13.31 -3.39 1.25
CA THR A 501 -12.25 -3.46 0.23
C THR A 501 -11.77 -4.90 0.04
N ALA A 502 -11.61 -5.66 1.13
CA ALA A 502 -11.23 -7.07 1.06
C ALA A 502 -12.25 -7.88 0.25
N LEU A 503 -13.53 -7.69 0.52
CA LEU A 503 -14.61 -8.37 -0.19
C LEU A 503 -14.67 -7.98 -1.67
N GLN A 504 -14.58 -6.70 -1.98
CA GLN A 504 -14.62 -6.19 -3.36
C GLN A 504 -13.40 -6.66 -4.17
N ALA A 505 -12.20 -6.60 -3.62
CA ALA A 505 -10.98 -7.05 -4.29
C ALA A 505 -11.03 -8.55 -4.57
N ALA A 506 -11.43 -9.34 -3.58
CA ALA A 506 -11.56 -10.79 -3.72
C ALA A 506 -12.57 -11.17 -4.80
N ALA A 507 -13.76 -10.59 -4.77
CA ALA A 507 -14.82 -10.89 -5.73
C ALA A 507 -14.47 -10.46 -7.15
N SER A 508 -13.84 -9.31 -7.32
CA SER A 508 -13.43 -8.77 -8.62
C SER A 508 -12.47 -9.71 -9.34
N ILE A 509 -11.40 -10.11 -8.67
CA ILE A 509 -10.35 -10.96 -9.28
C ILE A 509 -10.81 -12.41 -9.36
N ALA A 510 -11.41 -12.95 -8.31
CA ALA A 510 -11.94 -14.32 -8.32
C ALA A 510 -13.03 -14.50 -9.38
N GLY A 511 -13.87 -13.49 -9.61
CA GLY A 511 -14.87 -13.49 -10.66
C GLY A 511 -14.25 -13.61 -12.07
N LEU A 512 -13.15 -12.93 -12.32
CA LEU A 512 -12.38 -13.08 -13.57
C LEU A 512 -11.78 -14.49 -13.70
N MET A 513 -11.31 -15.07 -12.60
CA MET A 513 -10.73 -16.40 -12.60
C MET A 513 -11.74 -17.49 -12.95
N ILE A 514 -12.94 -17.44 -12.39
CA ILE A 514 -13.98 -18.45 -12.69
C ILE A 514 -14.53 -18.35 -14.10
N THR A 515 -14.40 -17.20 -14.77
CA THR A 515 -14.80 -16.99 -16.16
C THR A 515 -13.69 -17.30 -17.16
N THR A 516 -12.53 -17.73 -16.70
CA THR A 516 -11.37 -18.07 -17.56
C THR A 516 -11.57 -19.41 -18.23
N GLU A 517 -11.37 -19.48 -19.56
CA GLU A 517 -11.46 -20.69 -20.36
C GLU A 517 -10.11 -21.16 -20.90
N ALA A 518 -9.19 -20.24 -21.12
CA ALA A 518 -7.87 -20.56 -21.65
C ALA A 518 -6.76 -19.83 -20.89
N MET A 519 -5.60 -20.46 -20.78
CA MET A 519 -4.41 -19.85 -20.19
C MET A 519 -3.24 -20.01 -21.16
N VAL A 520 -2.50 -18.93 -21.35
CA VAL A 520 -1.36 -18.85 -22.28
C VAL A 520 -0.09 -18.57 -21.50
N ALA A 521 0.90 -19.42 -21.60
CA ALA A 521 2.20 -19.24 -20.95
C ALA A 521 3.34 -19.49 -21.93
N ASP A 522 4.52 -18.98 -21.62
CA ASP A 522 5.72 -19.33 -22.38
C ASP A 522 6.01 -20.83 -22.26
N ALA A 523 6.27 -21.46 -23.40
CA ALA A 523 6.67 -22.86 -23.41
C ALA A 523 7.98 -23.04 -22.64
N PRO A 524 8.19 -24.21 -21.97
CA PRO A 524 9.47 -24.51 -21.36
C PRO A 524 10.57 -24.42 -22.41
N SER A 525 11.68 -23.73 -22.11
CA SER A 525 12.84 -23.73 -22.97
C SER A 525 13.46 -25.13 -22.94
N GLU A 526 13.43 -25.83 -24.05
CA GLU A 526 14.25 -27.04 -24.22
C GLU A 526 15.72 -26.59 -24.17
N GLY A 527 16.43 -27.04 -23.12
CA GLY A 527 17.86 -26.88 -23.05
C GLY A 527 18.40 -25.61 -22.47
N GLY A 528 18.26 -25.45 -21.18
CA GLY A 528 19.40 -25.05 -20.37
C GLY A 528 20.35 -26.23 -20.19
N ALA A 529 20.63 -26.93 -21.25
CA ALA A 529 21.80 -27.79 -21.27
C ALA A 529 22.99 -26.85 -21.24
N ALA A 530 23.71 -26.91 -20.13
CA ALA A 530 25.11 -26.58 -20.00
C ALA A 530 25.64 -25.74 -21.18
N GLY A 531 25.65 -24.46 -21.07
CA GLY A 531 26.63 -23.67 -21.77
C GLY A 531 27.97 -24.25 -21.33
N GLY A 532 28.47 -25.16 -22.10
CA GLY A 532 29.82 -25.66 -21.94
C GLY A 532 30.70 -24.43 -21.88
N MET A 533 31.48 -24.30 -20.83
CA MET A 533 32.64 -23.46 -20.84
C MET A 533 33.35 -23.67 -22.15
N PRO A 534 33.69 -22.64 -22.91
CA PRO A 534 34.57 -22.85 -24.05
C PRO A 534 35.83 -23.49 -23.50
N ASP A 535 36.06 -24.69 -24.02
CA ASP A 535 37.27 -25.43 -23.77
C ASP A 535 38.47 -24.56 -24.17
N MET A 536 39.15 -24.01 -23.18
CA MET A 536 40.45 -23.39 -23.34
C MET A 536 41.54 -24.45 -23.33
N GLY A 537 41.29 -25.54 -24.00
CA GLY A 537 42.21 -26.64 -24.26
C GLY A 537 42.73 -26.58 -25.68
N GLY A 538 43.62 -25.65 -26.00
CA GLY A 538 44.14 -25.59 -27.34
C GLY A 538 45.29 -24.60 -27.54
N MET A 539 46.25 -24.57 -26.64
CA MET A 539 47.56 -23.99 -26.93
C MET A 539 48.64 -24.70 -26.10
N GLY A 540 48.76 -25.97 -26.40
CA GLY A 540 49.92 -26.73 -26.07
C GLY A 540 50.63 -27.12 -27.36
N GLY A 541 51.76 -26.51 -27.69
CA GLY A 541 52.54 -27.01 -28.78
C GLY A 541 53.31 -25.96 -29.54
N MET A 542 54.35 -25.44 -29.00
CA MET A 542 55.61 -25.16 -29.73
C MET A 542 56.74 -25.21 -28.74
N GLY A 543 57.15 -26.42 -28.50
CA GLY A 543 58.42 -26.72 -27.95
C GLY A 543 59.47 -26.72 -29.05
N GLY A 544 60.65 -26.29 -28.73
CA GLY A 544 61.81 -26.75 -29.39
C GLY A 544 62.53 -25.76 -30.28
N MET A 545 63.59 -25.32 -29.82
CA MET A 545 64.94 -25.33 -30.43
C MET A 545 65.79 -24.35 -29.64
N GLY A 546 66.70 -24.73 -28.87
CA GLY A 546 67.80 -25.56 -29.16
C GLY A 546 69.02 -24.71 -29.43
N GLY A 547 69.91 -24.70 -28.51
CA GLY A 547 71.29 -24.73 -28.88
C GLY A 547 72.12 -23.47 -28.84
N MET A 548 73.05 -23.59 -28.04
CA MET A 548 74.45 -23.17 -28.23
C MET A 548 74.85 -21.72 -27.91
N MET A 549 75.51 -21.71 -27.01
CA MET A 549 76.81 -21.18 -26.48
C MET A 549 76.64 -20.33 -25.28
#